data_3c70f97313fb46d4a8deab81f343986c
#
_entry.id   3c70f97313fb46d4a8deab81f343986c
#
_cell.length_a   1.000
_cell.length_b   1.000
_cell.length_c   1.000
_cell.angle_alpha   90.00
_cell.angle_beta   90.00
_cell.angle_gamma   90.00
#
_symmetry.space_group_name_H-M   'P 1'
#
loop_
_entity.id
_entity.type
_entity.pdbx_description
1 polymer ?
#
loop_
_entity_poly.entity_id
_entity_poly.type
_entity_poly.pdbx_seq_one_letter_code
_entity_poly.pdbx_strand_id
1 'polypeptide(L)'
;MKSERFRTELITNVSHDIKTPLTSIINYVDLLKADNLSEEEKAQYLDVLDRQSGKLKKLIENLIEASKASTGNLTVCPEPCNLNILQAQTAGEFTDKLTQAGLELILRKQQSTPMIDPNVDNADLPDLVITADSRHLWRIFDNLMGNICKYSQPGTRVYIDLATVDQCAQITFRNTSQYPLEQSTDALLERFVRGDSSRSTQGNGLGLSIAKNLAELMNGTLALHVDGDLFKVIVTFPLAIEEEYN
;
A
#
# COMPACT_ATOMS: atom_id res chain seq x y z
N MET A 1 17.13 22.18 -6.28
CA MET A 1 16.51 22.36 -4.96
C MET A 1 15.61 21.19 -4.54
N LYS A 2 14.57 20.72 -5.30
CA LYS A 2 13.77 19.53 -4.89
C LYS A 2 14.59 18.22 -4.82
N SER A 3 15.54 18.01 -5.71
CA SER A 3 16.40 16.80 -5.76
C SER A 3 17.40 16.70 -4.60
N GLU A 4 17.95 17.80 -4.11
CA GLU A 4 18.91 17.80 -2.99
C GLU A 4 18.24 17.62 -1.63
N ARG A 5 17.09 18.26 -1.38
CA ARG A 5 16.26 17.98 -0.20
C ARG A 5 15.87 16.51 -0.14
N PHE A 6 15.46 15.95 -1.27
CA PHE A 6 15.12 14.53 -1.39
C PHE A 6 16.30 13.62 -0.98
N ARG A 7 17.53 13.90 -1.46
CA ARG A 7 18.73 13.12 -1.06
C ARG A 7 19.01 13.21 0.44
N THR A 8 18.86 14.38 1.02
CA THR A 8 19.14 14.60 2.45
C THR A 8 18.09 13.92 3.35
N GLU A 9 16.82 14.02 3.02
CA GLU A 9 15.74 13.35 3.76
C GLU A 9 15.79 11.82 3.61
N LEU A 10 16.13 11.31 2.41
CA LEU A 10 16.42 9.91 2.17
C LEU A 10 17.52 9.39 3.10
N ILE A 11 18.65 10.09 3.17
CA ILE A 11 19.80 9.66 3.95
C ILE A 11 19.48 9.67 5.44
N THR A 12 18.77 10.68 5.94
CA THR A 12 18.52 10.83 7.38
C THR A 12 17.42 9.86 7.88
N ASN A 13 16.25 9.85 7.25
CA ASN A 13 15.11 9.07 7.73
C ASN A 13 15.28 7.57 7.45
N VAL A 14 15.78 7.22 6.26
CA VAL A 14 16.08 5.83 5.90
C VAL A 14 17.21 5.26 6.75
N SER A 15 18.25 6.06 7.04
CA SER A 15 19.34 5.63 7.92
C SER A 15 18.86 5.28 9.31
N HIS A 16 17.95 6.07 9.88
CA HIS A 16 17.33 5.79 11.16
C HIS A 16 16.50 4.52 11.12
N ASP A 17 15.65 4.36 10.09
CA ASP A 17 14.74 3.22 9.94
C ASP A 17 15.49 1.90 9.63
N ILE A 18 16.65 1.96 9.00
CA ILE A 18 17.56 0.83 8.82
C ILE A 18 18.32 0.50 10.13
N LYS A 19 18.77 1.52 10.86
CA LYS A 19 19.57 1.33 12.09
C LYS A 19 18.79 0.57 13.15
N THR A 20 17.49 0.83 13.30
CA THR A 20 16.66 0.19 14.35
C THR A 20 16.59 -1.33 14.19
N PRO A 21 16.12 -1.92 13.06
CA PRO A 21 16.10 -3.36 12.89
C PRO A 21 17.50 -3.97 12.86
N LEU A 22 18.50 -3.29 12.31
CA LEU A 22 19.87 -3.76 12.27
C LEU A 22 20.47 -3.88 13.70
N THR A 23 20.27 -2.86 14.55
CA THR A 23 20.70 -2.92 15.95
C THR A 23 20.00 -4.05 16.70
N SER A 24 18.70 -4.26 16.46
CA SER A 24 17.97 -5.39 17.05
C SER A 24 18.56 -6.73 16.59
N ILE A 25 18.84 -6.90 15.30
CA ILE A 25 19.48 -8.12 14.77
C ILE A 25 20.83 -8.39 15.47
N ILE A 26 21.69 -7.37 15.57
CA ILE A 26 23.01 -7.50 16.23
C ILE A 26 22.83 -7.93 17.68
N ASN A 27 21.93 -7.29 18.43
CA ASN A 27 21.70 -7.60 19.83
C ASN A 27 21.20 -9.05 20.04
N TYR A 28 20.25 -9.52 19.21
CA TYR A 28 19.74 -10.89 19.32
C TYR A 28 20.74 -11.94 18.86
N VAL A 29 21.61 -11.63 17.89
CA VAL A 29 22.75 -12.48 17.54
C VAL A 29 23.72 -12.59 18.72
N ASP A 30 24.00 -11.49 19.44
CA ASP A 30 24.89 -11.53 20.61
C ASP A 30 24.25 -12.29 21.78
N LEU A 31 22.94 -12.16 21.98
CA LEU A 31 22.21 -12.97 22.98
C LEU A 31 22.26 -14.46 22.65
N LEU A 32 22.15 -14.85 21.37
CA LEU A 32 22.23 -16.25 20.93
C LEU A 32 23.61 -16.90 21.16
N LYS A 33 24.67 -16.11 21.39
CA LYS A 33 26.01 -16.61 21.71
C LYS A 33 26.20 -17.00 23.18
N ALA A 34 25.19 -16.73 24.05
CA ALA A 34 25.28 -17.07 25.47
C ALA A 34 25.16 -18.61 25.67
N ASP A 35 26.01 -19.17 26.54
CA ASP A 35 26.15 -20.65 26.70
C ASP A 35 24.95 -21.32 27.40
N ASN A 36 24.06 -20.60 28.08
CA ASN A 36 23.00 -21.16 28.93
C ASN A 36 21.59 -20.81 28.48
N LEU A 37 21.32 -20.74 27.18
CA LEU A 37 20.00 -20.46 26.64
C LEU A 37 19.14 -21.73 26.59
N SER A 38 17.90 -21.63 27.02
CA SER A 38 16.90 -22.68 26.79
C SER A 38 16.52 -22.73 25.30
N GLU A 39 15.96 -23.87 24.87
CA GLU A 39 15.50 -24.03 23.49
C GLU A 39 14.33 -23.06 23.16
N GLU A 40 13.50 -22.73 24.17
CA GLU A 40 12.44 -21.75 24.02
C GLU A 40 12.99 -20.33 23.80
N GLU A 41 14.02 -19.93 24.54
CA GLU A 41 14.68 -18.62 24.36
C GLU A 41 15.34 -18.52 22.98
N LYS A 42 16.03 -19.58 22.54
CA LYS A 42 16.63 -19.62 21.21
C LYS A 42 15.57 -19.47 20.11
N ALA A 43 14.45 -20.19 20.22
CA ALA A 43 13.36 -20.10 19.26
C ALA A 43 12.75 -18.70 19.22
N GLN A 44 12.56 -18.04 20.37
CA GLN A 44 12.06 -16.66 20.44
C GLN A 44 13.04 -15.67 19.81
N TYR A 45 14.35 -15.82 20.05
CA TYR A 45 15.35 -14.93 19.47
C TYR A 45 15.45 -15.10 17.94
N LEU A 46 15.38 -16.36 17.45
CA LEU A 46 15.34 -16.63 16.02
C LEU A 46 14.10 -16.02 15.35
N ASP A 47 12.92 -16.09 15.98
CA ASP A 47 11.70 -15.44 15.47
C ASP A 47 11.86 -13.91 15.37
N VAL A 48 12.49 -13.29 16.39
CA VAL A 48 12.79 -11.86 16.33
C VAL A 48 13.75 -11.52 15.19
N LEU A 49 14.81 -12.35 14.99
CA LEU A 49 15.76 -12.17 13.90
C LEU A 49 15.10 -12.27 12.54
N ASP A 50 14.25 -13.29 12.33
CA ASP A 50 13.52 -13.46 11.08
C ASP A 50 12.63 -12.24 10.79
N ARG A 51 11.83 -11.82 11.78
CA ARG A 51 10.97 -10.66 11.68
C ARG A 51 11.73 -9.36 11.38
N GLN A 52 12.88 -9.10 12.04
CA GLN A 52 13.67 -7.89 11.82
C GLN A 52 14.41 -7.92 10.46
N SER A 53 14.87 -9.09 10.04
CA SER A 53 15.48 -9.30 8.72
C SER A 53 14.47 -9.08 7.60
N GLY A 54 13.24 -9.59 7.74
CA GLY A 54 12.14 -9.34 6.81
C GLY A 54 11.78 -7.86 6.70
N LYS A 55 11.78 -7.13 7.83
CA LYS A 55 11.58 -5.67 7.83
C LYS A 55 12.68 -4.94 7.08
N LEU A 56 13.93 -5.29 7.35
CA LEU A 56 15.09 -4.66 6.71
C LEU A 56 15.07 -4.90 5.19
N LYS A 57 14.77 -6.13 4.77
CA LYS A 57 14.59 -6.47 3.36
C LYS A 57 13.53 -5.59 2.69
N LYS A 58 12.34 -5.49 3.28
CA LYS A 58 11.23 -4.67 2.74
C LYS A 58 11.60 -3.17 2.68
N LEU A 59 12.38 -2.67 3.65
CA LEU A 59 12.92 -1.31 3.66
C LEU A 59 13.83 -1.05 2.45
N ILE A 60 14.78 -1.97 2.21
CA ILE A 60 15.74 -1.84 1.11
C ILE A 60 15.01 -1.93 -0.24
N GLU A 61 14.08 -2.87 -0.40
CA GLU A 61 13.27 -3.00 -1.61
C GLU A 61 12.48 -1.71 -1.91
N ASN A 62 11.82 -1.15 -0.90
CA ASN A 62 11.09 0.12 -1.02
C ASN A 62 12.01 1.28 -1.41
N LEU A 63 13.22 1.33 -0.86
CA LEU A 63 14.20 2.37 -1.16
C LEU A 63 14.70 2.27 -2.61
N ILE A 64 15.03 1.06 -3.06
CA ILE A 64 15.47 0.81 -4.44
C ILE A 64 14.35 1.19 -5.41
N GLU A 65 13.11 0.81 -5.14
CA GLU A 65 11.95 1.12 -5.96
C GLU A 65 11.70 2.63 -6.02
N ALA A 66 11.70 3.32 -4.87
CA ALA A 66 11.56 4.77 -4.81
C ALA A 66 12.70 5.51 -5.56
N SER A 67 13.92 4.98 -5.50
CA SER A 67 15.07 5.51 -6.23
C SER A 67 14.92 5.32 -7.75
N LYS A 68 14.54 4.11 -8.21
CA LYS A 68 14.31 3.82 -9.63
C LYS A 68 13.14 4.63 -10.19
N ALA A 69 12.04 4.76 -9.45
CA ALA A 69 10.90 5.59 -9.85
C ALA A 69 11.28 7.07 -10.00
N SER A 70 12.15 7.58 -9.12
CA SER A 70 12.59 9.00 -9.21
C SER A 70 13.57 9.29 -10.36
N THR A 71 14.26 8.27 -10.85
CA THR A 71 15.22 8.38 -11.95
C THR A 71 14.63 7.99 -13.31
N GLY A 72 13.35 7.58 -13.38
CA GLY A 72 12.71 7.11 -14.61
C GLY A 72 13.23 5.73 -15.08
N ASN A 73 13.98 5.01 -14.26
CA ASN A 73 14.63 3.74 -14.61
C ASN A 73 13.77 2.50 -14.23
N LEU A 74 12.48 2.68 -13.93
CA LEU A 74 11.56 1.56 -13.74
C LEU A 74 11.04 1.09 -15.11
N THR A 75 11.25 -0.19 -15.40
CA THR A 75 10.69 -0.82 -16.60
C THR A 75 9.23 -1.19 -16.33
N VAL A 76 8.34 -0.76 -17.21
CA VAL A 76 6.93 -1.15 -17.22
C VAL A 76 6.70 -2.12 -18.37
N CYS A 77 6.08 -3.26 -18.09
CA CYS A 77 5.62 -4.22 -19.09
C CYS A 77 4.08 -4.16 -19.13
N PRO A 78 3.48 -3.32 -19.99
CA PRO A 78 2.03 -3.17 -20.05
C PRO A 78 1.38 -4.45 -20.57
N GLU A 79 0.39 -4.94 -19.85
CA GLU A 79 -0.44 -6.08 -20.21
C GLU A 79 -1.90 -5.85 -19.78
N PRO A 80 -2.87 -6.58 -20.34
CA PRO A 80 -4.24 -6.50 -19.87
C PRO A 80 -4.37 -6.98 -18.44
N CYS A 81 -4.84 -6.12 -17.57
CA CYS A 81 -5.05 -6.41 -16.16
C CYS A 81 -6.54 -6.31 -15.80
N ASN A 82 -7.13 -7.42 -15.38
CA ASN A 82 -8.50 -7.47 -14.88
C ASN A 82 -8.55 -7.04 -13.41
N LEU A 83 -9.15 -5.88 -13.15
CA LEU A 83 -9.23 -5.30 -11.80
C LEU A 83 -10.13 -6.09 -10.85
N ASN A 84 -11.11 -6.81 -11.36
CA ASN A 84 -12.00 -7.63 -10.54
C ASN A 84 -11.27 -8.85 -9.98
N ILE A 85 -10.42 -9.47 -10.81
CA ILE A 85 -9.53 -10.56 -10.37
C ILE A 85 -8.53 -10.04 -9.34
N LEU A 86 -7.91 -8.90 -9.61
CA LEU A 86 -6.96 -8.30 -8.67
C LEU A 86 -7.60 -7.94 -7.33
N GLN A 87 -8.83 -7.39 -7.34
CA GLN A 87 -9.59 -7.09 -6.13
C GLN A 87 -9.85 -8.35 -5.31
N ALA A 88 -10.28 -9.45 -5.97
CA ALA A 88 -10.54 -10.73 -5.31
C ALA A 88 -9.25 -11.37 -4.75
N GLN A 89 -8.15 -11.32 -5.50
CA GLN A 89 -6.83 -11.79 -5.03
C GLN A 89 -6.36 -11.01 -3.80
N THR A 90 -6.50 -9.68 -3.84
CA THR A 90 -6.16 -8.80 -2.71
C THR A 90 -6.98 -9.16 -1.46
N ALA A 91 -8.27 -9.43 -1.61
CA ALA A 91 -9.12 -9.85 -0.50
C ALA A 91 -8.61 -11.15 0.13
N GLY A 92 -8.26 -12.15 -0.68
CA GLY A 92 -7.71 -13.42 -0.22
C GLY A 92 -6.39 -13.25 0.55
N GLU A 93 -5.43 -12.53 -0.03
CA GLU A 93 -4.11 -12.29 0.58
C GLU A 93 -4.15 -11.51 1.90
N PHE A 94 -5.12 -10.61 2.05
CA PHE A 94 -5.22 -9.76 3.23
C PHE A 94 -6.23 -10.24 4.28
N THR A 95 -6.95 -11.36 4.04
CA THR A 95 -7.98 -11.88 4.95
C THR A 95 -7.46 -12.04 6.38
N ASP A 96 -6.34 -12.73 6.59
CA ASP A 96 -5.78 -12.97 7.92
C ASP A 96 -5.31 -11.68 8.60
N LYS A 97 -4.67 -10.78 7.84
CA LYS A 97 -4.18 -9.50 8.36
C LYS A 97 -5.35 -8.59 8.76
N LEU A 98 -6.42 -8.56 7.96
CA LEU A 98 -7.63 -7.80 8.27
C LEU A 98 -8.33 -8.35 9.51
N THR A 99 -8.46 -9.68 9.61
CA THR A 99 -9.03 -10.35 10.77
C THR A 99 -8.23 -10.05 12.04
N GLN A 100 -6.90 -10.13 11.98
CA GLN A 100 -6.02 -9.79 13.11
C GLN A 100 -6.13 -8.31 13.50
N ALA A 101 -6.38 -7.41 12.54
CA ALA A 101 -6.59 -5.99 12.78
C ALA A 101 -8.04 -5.67 13.22
N GLY A 102 -8.93 -6.66 13.29
CA GLY A 102 -10.34 -6.47 13.63
C GLY A 102 -11.13 -5.69 12.60
N LEU A 103 -10.80 -5.85 11.30
CA LEU A 103 -11.39 -5.12 10.18
C LEU A 103 -12.26 -6.05 9.31
N GLU A 104 -13.40 -5.51 8.83
CA GLU A 104 -14.29 -6.18 7.89
C GLU A 104 -14.08 -5.59 6.49
N LEU A 105 -13.72 -6.42 5.50
CA LEU A 105 -13.53 -5.99 4.11
C LEU A 105 -14.83 -6.10 3.32
N ILE A 106 -15.21 -5.01 2.66
CA ILE A 106 -16.36 -4.92 1.77
C ILE A 106 -15.87 -4.60 0.36
N LEU A 107 -16.11 -5.50 -0.58
CA LEU A 107 -15.83 -5.30 -2.00
C LEU A 107 -17.09 -4.84 -2.72
N ARG A 108 -16.96 -3.84 -3.58
CA ARG A 108 -18.08 -3.32 -4.36
C ARG A 108 -17.67 -3.07 -5.81
N LYS A 109 -18.61 -3.27 -6.70
CA LYS A 109 -18.53 -2.90 -8.11
C LYS A 109 -19.65 -1.89 -8.37
N GLN A 110 -19.37 -0.78 -9.01
CA GLN A 110 -20.35 0.30 -9.23
C GLN A 110 -20.31 0.76 -10.69
N GLN A 111 -21.47 1.02 -11.24
CA GLN A 111 -21.62 1.70 -12.53
C GLN A 111 -21.74 3.22 -12.31
N SER A 112 -21.11 4.01 -13.19
CA SER A 112 -20.97 5.48 -13.03
C SER A 112 -22.20 6.29 -13.40
N THR A 113 -23.33 5.67 -13.69
CA THR A 113 -24.54 6.40 -14.04
C THR A 113 -25.44 6.60 -12.81
N PRO A 114 -25.99 7.81 -12.59
CA PRO A 114 -26.86 8.08 -11.44
C PRO A 114 -28.24 7.40 -11.52
N MET A 115 -28.51 6.61 -12.54
CA MET A 115 -29.66 5.73 -12.63
C MET A 115 -29.22 4.29 -12.28
N ILE A 116 -28.96 4.07 -11.00
CA ILE A 116 -28.81 2.71 -10.48
C ILE A 116 -30.21 2.12 -10.48
N ASP A 117 -30.45 1.17 -11.37
CA ASP A 117 -31.53 0.22 -11.15
C ASP A 117 -31.13 -0.59 -9.89
N PRO A 118 -31.84 -0.46 -8.75
CA PRO A 118 -31.50 -1.15 -7.53
C PRO A 118 -31.58 -2.67 -7.65
N ASN A 119 -32.02 -3.19 -8.80
CA ASN A 119 -32.16 -4.61 -9.08
C ASN A 119 -31.01 -5.20 -9.93
N VAL A 120 -30.02 -4.39 -10.36
CA VAL A 120 -28.83 -4.91 -11.04
C VAL A 120 -27.89 -5.51 -9.98
N ASP A 121 -27.76 -6.83 -10.02
CA ASP A 121 -26.83 -7.56 -9.17
C ASP A 121 -25.38 -7.16 -9.54
N ASN A 122 -24.53 -6.93 -8.56
CA ASN A 122 -23.11 -6.60 -8.77
C ASN A 122 -22.37 -7.66 -9.61
N ALA A 123 -22.90 -8.87 -9.70
CA ALA A 123 -22.38 -9.96 -10.50
C ALA A 123 -22.52 -9.74 -12.02
N ASP A 124 -23.51 -8.96 -12.45
CA ASP A 124 -23.82 -8.75 -13.88
C ASP A 124 -23.06 -7.58 -14.52
N LEU A 125 -22.28 -6.84 -13.74
CA LEU A 125 -21.48 -5.74 -14.28
C LEU A 125 -20.25 -6.28 -15.02
N PRO A 126 -19.89 -5.69 -16.19
CA PRO A 126 -18.71 -6.12 -16.95
C PRO A 126 -17.43 -5.95 -16.14
N ASP A 127 -16.45 -6.80 -16.39
CA ASP A 127 -15.15 -6.69 -15.77
C ASP A 127 -14.41 -5.45 -16.25
N LEU A 128 -13.71 -4.79 -15.33
CA LEU A 128 -12.89 -3.64 -15.64
C LEU A 128 -11.47 -4.10 -16.00
N VAL A 129 -11.10 -3.88 -17.26
CA VAL A 129 -9.77 -4.20 -17.77
C VAL A 129 -9.02 -2.92 -18.08
N ILE A 130 -7.77 -2.84 -17.62
CA ILE A 130 -6.85 -1.74 -17.90
C ILE A 130 -5.56 -2.28 -18.50
N THR A 131 -4.79 -1.44 -19.18
CA THR A 131 -3.44 -1.77 -19.65
C THR A 131 -2.42 -1.28 -18.61
N ALA A 132 -1.80 -2.22 -17.89
CA ALA A 132 -0.87 -1.91 -16.80
C ALA A 132 0.17 -3.03 -16.62
N ASP A 133 1.22 -2.80 -15.83
CA ASP A 133 2.12 -3.86 -15.36
C ASP A 133 1.50 -4.49 -14.09
N SER A 134 1.13 -5.76 -14.15
CA SER A 134 0.44 -6.49 -13.07
C SER A 134 1.24 -6.49 -11.77
N ARG A 135 2.58 -6.54 -11.83
CA ARG A 135 3.46 -6.52 -10.66
C ARG A 135 3.43 -5.15 -9.97
N HIS A 136 3.47 -4.07 -10.75
CA HIS A 136 3.39 -2.70 -10.24
C HIS A 136 1.98 -2.38 -9.72
N LEU A 137 0.96 -2.88 -10.41
CA LEU A 137 -0.42 -2.74 -9.98
C LEU A 137 -0.67 -3.47 -8.65
N TRP A 138 -0.20 -4.73 -8.52
CA TRP A 138 -0.20 -5.45 -7.25
C TRP A 138 0.51 -4.68 -6.13
N ARG A 139 1.65 -4.06 -6.44
CA ARG A 139 2.42 -3.28 -5.47
C ARG A 139 1.67 -2.05 -4.96
N ILE A 140 0.85 -1.40 -5.81
CA ILE A 140 -0.06 -0.34 -5.39
C ILE A 140 -1.04 -0.88 -4.34
N PHE A 141 -1.69 -2.00 -4.64
CA PHE A 141 -2.65 -2.62 -3.72
C PHE A 141 -2.00 -3.06 -2.39
N ASP A 142 -0.83 -3.72 -2.43
CA ASP A 142 -0.09 -4.13 -1.23
C ASP A 142 0.26 -2.93 -0.33
N ASN A 143 0.70 -1.82 -0.92
CA ASN A 143 1.01 -0.60 -0.17
C ASN A 143 -0.25 0.02 0.46
N LEU A 144 -1.36 0.10 -0.27
CA LEU A 144 -2.61 0.68 0.24
C LEU A 144 -3.25 -0.21 1.30
N MET A 145 -3.33 -1.52 1.06
CA MET A 145 -3.88 -2.48 2.02
C MET A 145 -3.00 -2.61 3.27
N GLY A 146 -1.68 -2.58 3.10
CA GLY A 146 -0.74 -2.56 4.22
C GLY A 146 -0.93 -1.33 5.12
N ASN A 147 -1.21 -0.16 4.54
CA ASN A 147 -1.56 1.05 5.30
C ASN A 147 -2.90 0.89 6.02
N ILE A 148 -3.91 0.35 5.35
CA ILE A 148 -5.24 0.10 5.91
C ILE A 148 -5.15 -0.81 7.13
N CYS A 149 -4.52 -1.99 7.01
CA CYS A 149 -4.36 -2.92 8.14
C CYS A 149 -3.64 -2.30 9.34
N LYS A 150 -2.85 -1.27 9.11
CA LYS A 150 -1.97 -0.68 10.11
C LYS A 150 -2.56 0.54 10.80
N TYR A 151 -3.36 1.31 10.07
CA TYR A 151 -3.82 2.61 10.54
C TYR A 151 -5.34 2.71 10.70
N SER A 152 -6.09 1.66 10.33
CA SER A 152 -7.54 1.68 10.50
C SER A 152 -7.95 1.43 11.94
N GLN A 153 -9.07 2.04 12.32
CA GLN A 153 -9.72 1.82 13.60
C GLN A 153 -10.27 0.38 13.68
N PRO A 154 -9.84 -0.44 14.64
CA PRO A 154 -10.42 -1.78 14.84
C PRO A 154 -11.95 -1.75 15.03
N GLY A 155 -12.64 -2.78 14.56
CA GLY A 155 -14.10 -2.87 14.59
C GLY A 155 -14.80 -2.07 13.50
N THR A 156 -14.05 -1.51 12.53
CA THR A 156 -14.62 -0.76 11.40
C THR A 156 -14.53 -1.54 10.09
N ARG A 157 -15.19 -0.99 9.05
CA ARG A 157 -15.20 -1.56 7.70
C ARG A 157 -14.17 -0.90 6.80
N VAL A 158 -13.58 -1.70 5.93
CA VAL A 158 -12.72 -1.29 4.84
C VAL A 158 -13.46 -1.54 3.53
N TYR A 159 -13.44 -0.58 2.63
CA TYR A 159 -14.09 -0.70 1.34
C TYR A 159 -13.08 -0.63 0.21
N ILE A 160 -13.20 -1.55 -0.75
CA ILE A 160 -12.54 -1.46 -2.05
C ILE A 160 -13.63 -1.42 -3.10
N ASP A 161 -13.83 -0.26 -3.70
CA ASP A 161 -14.86 -0.06 -4.73
C ASP A 161 -14.19 0.01 -6.11
N LEU A 162 -14.76 -0.66 -7.10
CA LEU A 162 -14.42 -0.54 -8.51
C LEU A 162 -15.56 0.18 -9.23
N ALA A 163 -15.23 1.21 -10.01
CA ALA A 163 -16.20 1.96 -10.78
C ALA A 163 -15.62 2.38 -12.14
N THR A 164 -16.50 2.60 -13.12
CA THR A 164 -16.15 3.31 -14.35
C THR A 164 -16.59 4.77 -14.22
N VAL A 165 -15.67 5.72 -14.41
CA VAL A 165 -15.92 7.16 -14.39
C VAL A 165 -15.20 7.78 -15.57
N ASP A 166 -15.93 8.48 -16.45
CA ASP A 166 -15.37 9.21 -17.61
C ASP A 166 -14.40 8.34 -18.44
N GLN A 167 -14.81 7.13 -18.81
CA GLN A 167 -14.01 6.13 -19.54
C GLN A 167 -12.72 5.70 -18.84
N CYS A 168 -12.63 5.88 -17.54
CA CYS A 168 -11.54 5.41 -16.71
C CYS A 168 -12.05 4.39 -15.69
N ALA A 169 -11.22 3.41 -15.37
CA ALA A 169 -11.41 2.55 -14.23
C ALA A 169 -10.95 3.29 -12.97
N GLN A 170 -11.83 3.41 -12.00
CA GLN A 170 -11.55 4.02 -10.71
C GLN A 170 -11.59 2.97 -9.60
N ILE A 171 -10.49 2.87 -8.87
CA ILE A 171 -10.35 1.99 -7.72
C ILE A 171 -10.33 2.87 -6.47
N THR A 172 -11.28 2.69 -5.58
CA THR A 172 -11.39 3.49 -4.36
C THR A 172 -11.19 2.62 -3.12
N PHE A 173 -10.18 2.95 -2.32
CA PHE A 173 -9.93 2.38 -1.00
C PHE A 173 -10.45 3.35 0.06
N ARG A 174 -11.24 2.87 1.02
CA ARG A 174 -11.78 3.69 2.11
C ARG A 174 -11.68 2.96 3.43
N ASN A 175 -11.24 3.68 4.46
CA ASN A 175 -11.20 3.18 5.83
C ASN A 175 -11.36 4.34 6.83
N THR A 176 -11.74 4.01 8.05
CA THR A 176 -11.73 4.94 9.18
C THR A 176 -10.37 4.89 9.85
N SER A 177 -9.70 6.02 10.00
CA SER A 177 -8.39 6.11 10.65
C SER A 177 -8.51 5.96 12.16
N GLN A 178 -7.56 5.24 12.76
CA GLN A 178 -7.43 5.14 14.22
C GLN A 178 -6.87 6.42 14.85
N TYR A 179 -6.18 7.23 14.05
CA TYR A 179 -5.50 8.45 14.52
C TYR A 179 -6.08 9.67 13.82
N PRO A 180 -6.13 10.82 14.51
CA PRO A 180 -6.52 12.08 13.86
C PRO A 180 -5.64 12.37 12.65
N LEU A 181 -6.27 12.81 11.55
CA LEU A 181 -5.60 13.14 10.30
C LEU A 181 -5.52 14.68 10.17
N GLU A 182 -4.59 15.28 10.90
CA GLU A 182 -4.41 16.75 10.97
C GLU A 182 -3.56 17.30 9.82
N GLN A 183 -2.87 16.43 9.06
CA GLN A 183 -1.97 16.84 7.98
C GLN A 183 -2.75 17.06 6.68
N SER A 184 -2.25 17.99 5.85
CA SER A 184 -2.80 18.17 4.50
C SER A 184 -2.59 16.90 3.67
N THR A 185 -3.51 16.65 2.75
CA THR A 185 -3.45 15.51 1.81
C THR A 185 -2.14 15.50 1.02
N ASP A 186 -1.64 16.67 0.63
CA ASP A 186 -0.37 16.81 -0.10
C ASP A 186 0.81 16.37 0.78
N ALA A 187 0.82 16.75 2.05
CA ALA A 187 1.85 16.32 2.99
C ALA A 187 1.85 14.81 3.18
N LEU A 188 0.67 14.16 3.28
CA LEU A 188 0.56 12.70 3.43
C LEU A 188 1.01 11.93 2.17
N LEU A 189 0.94 12.55 0.99
CA LEU A 189 1.44 11.99 -0.27
C LEU A 189 2.93 12.24 -0.50
N GLU A 190 3.54 13.16 0.23
CA GLU A 190 4.98 13.37 0.18
C GLU A 190 5.73 12.17 0.76
N ARG A 191 6.96 11.99 0.29
CA ARG A 191 7.81 10.87 0.72
C ARG A 191 8.27 11.07 2.16
N PHE A 192 8.33 10.00 2.95
CA PHE A 192 8.80 9.98 4.35
C PHE A 192 7.96 10.79 5.33
N VAL A 193 6.79 11.27 4.94
CA VAL A 193 5.88 11.95 5.85
C VAL A 193 5.08 10.92 6.65
N ARG A 194 5.03 11.11 7.95
CA ARG A 194 4.24 10.32 8.89
C ARG A 194 3.41 11.28 9.73
N GLY A 195 2.15 10.93 9.98
CA GLY A 195 1.34 11.68 10.93
C GLY A 195 2.00 11.75 12.30
N ASP A 196 1.95 12.89 12.98
CA ASP A 196 2.62 13.08 14.27
C ASP A 196 2.20 12.05 15.32
N SER A 197 0.92 11.66 15.34
CA SER A 197 0.37 10.64 16.22
C SER A 197 0.75 9.20 15.84
N SER A 198 1.19 8.96 14.58
CA SER A 198 1.60 7.64 14.09
C SER A 198 3.10 7.37 14.19
N ARG A 199 3.87 8.24 14.85
CA ARG A 199 5.34 8.08 15.01
C ARG A 199 5.72 6.81 15.78
N SER A 200 4.87 6.31 16.65
CA SER A 200 5.06 5.05 17.40
C SER A 200 4.72 3.81 16.57
N THR A 201 3.96 3.93 15.47
CA THR A 201 3.60 2.81 14.60
C THR A 201 4.67 2.55 13.56
N GLN A 202 5.00 1.28 13.32
CA GLN A 202 6.03 0.87 12.37
C GLN A 202 5.64 1.18 10.91
N GLY A 203 6.37 2.09 10.24
CA GLY A 203 6.21 2.39 8.81
C GLY A 203 7.16 3.46 8.35
N ASN A 204 7.59 3.39 7.09
CA ASN A 204 8.65 4.25 6.54
C ASN A 204 8.10 5.51 5.87
N GLY A 205 6.78 5.73 5.87
CA GLY A 205 6.16 6.85 5.16
C GLY A 205 6.33 6.81 3.62
N LEU A 206 6.70 5.66 3.06
CA LEU A 206 6.95 5.51 1.62
C LEU A 206 5.79 4.90 0.84
N GLY A 207 4.87 4.18 1.51
CA GLY A 207 3.87 3.36 0.84
C GLY A 207 2.95 4.16 -0.11
N LEU A 208 2.42 5.30 0.35
CA LEU A 208 1.54 6.16 -0.46
C LEU A 208 2.29 6.81 -1.63
N SER A 209 3.51 7.29 -1.40
CA SER A 209 4.33 7.90 -2.45
C SER A 209 4.79 6.88 -3.50
N ILE A 210 5.09 5.63 -3.10
CA ILE A 210 5.38 4.54 -4.03
C ILE A 210 4.13 4.23 -4.85
N ALA A 211 2.97 4.05 -4.23
CA ALA A 211 1.72 3.79 -4.93
C ALA A 211 1.38 4.89 -5.94
N LYS A 212 1.56 6.17 -5.57
CA LYS A 212 1.37 7.32 -6.46
C LYS A 212 2.31 7.28 -7.65
N ASN A 213 3.62 7.12 -7.42
CA ASN A 213 4.61 7.08 -8.51
C ASN A 213 4.38 5.91 -9.48
N LEU A 214 4.00 4.73 -8.96
CA LEU A 214 3.68 3.57 -9.80
C LEU A 214 2.41 3.80 -10.62
N ALA A 215 1.38 4.43 -10.05
CA ALA A 215 0.18 4.80 -10.80
C ALA A 215 0.52 5.77 -11.93
N GLU A 216 1.26 6.85 -11.62
CA GLU A 216 1.70 7.85 -12.60
C GLU A 216 2.60 7.25 -13.71
N LEU A 217 3.49 6.32 -13.34
CA LEU A 217 4.36 5.60 -14.30
C LEU A 217 3.57 4.76 -15.30
N MET A 218 2.39 4.28 -14.92
CA MET A 218 1.46 3.50 -15.75
C MET A 218 0.33 4.37 -16.33
N ASN A 219 0.55 5.69 -16.50
CA ASN A 219 -0.43 6.65 -17.02
C ASN A 219 -1.73 6.76 -16.20
N GLY A 220 -1.72 6.33 -14.96
CA GLY A 220 -2.81 6.51 -14.00
C GLY A 220 -2.59 7.71 -13.09
N THR A 221 -3.51 7.90 -12.16
CA THR A 221 -3.41 8.94 -11.13
C THR A 221 -3.75 8.35 -9.76
N LEU A 222 -3.23 8.97 -8.70
CA LEU A 222 -3.62 8.65 -7.33
C LEU A 222 -3.97 9.94 -6.60
N ALA A 223 -5.20 10.02 -6.11
CA ALA A 223 -5.71 11.12 -5.30
C ALA A 223 -6.03 10.63 -3.88
N LEU A 224 -5.73 11.48 -2.89
CA LEU A 224 -6.03 11.25 -1.48
C LEU A 224 -7.07 12.27 -1.02
N HIS A 225 -8.09 11.79 -0.31
CA HIS A 225 -9.09 12.62 0.36
C HIS A 225 -9.18 12.22 1.82
N VAL A 226 -9.24 13.22 2.67
CA VAL A 226 -9.41 13.07 4.12
C VAL A 226 -10.60 13.92 4.53
N ASP A 227 -11.54 13.31 5.28
CA ASP A 227 -12.69 14.01 5.85
C ASP A 227 -12.89 13.49 7.27
N GLY A 228 -12.46 14.27 8.26
CA GLY A 228 -12.36 13.82 9.64
C GLY A 228 -11.49 12.58 9.75
N ASP A 229 -12.06 11.46 10.23
CA ASP A 229 -11.38 10.18 10.35
C ASP A 229 -11.48 9.32 9.07
N LEU A 230 -12.23 9.76 8.08
CA LEU A 230 -12.35 9.05 6.81
C LEU A 230 -11.11 9.27 5.96
N PHE A 231 -10.40 8.18 5.68
CA PHE A 231 -9.27 8.14 4.76
C PHE A 231 -9.71 7.47 3.46
N LYS A 232 -9.57 8.16 2.33
CA LYS A 232 -10.01 7.69 1.02
C LYS A 232 -8.91 7.90 -0.01
N VAL A 233 -8.45 6.81 -0.63
CA VAL A 233 -7.51 6.84 -1.76
C VAL A 233 -8.25 6.42 -3.01
N ILE A 234 -8.09 7.20 -4.08
CA ILE A 234 -8.65 6.94 -5.39
C ILE A 234 -7.50 6.74 -6.37
N VAL A 235 -7.44 5.58 -7.01
CA VAL A 235 -6.52 5.28 -8.10
C VAL A 235 -7.33 5.19 -9.39
N THR A 236 -6.90 5.90 -10.42
CA THR A 236 -7.63 5.97 -11.69
C THR A 236 -6.71 5.59 -12.83
N PHE A 237 -7.17 4.72 -13.73
CA PHE A 237 -6.49 4.34 -14.96
C PHE A 237 -7.43 4.46 -16.16
N PRO A 238 -6.94 4.79 -17.36
CA PRO A 238 -7.71 4.64 -18.58
C PRO A 238 -8.17 3.19 -18.75
N LEU A 239 -9.41 2.98 -19.19
CA LEU A 239 -9.88 1.65 -19.59
C LEU A 239 -9.12 1.19 -20.84
N ALA A 240 -8.84 -0.10 -20.94
CA ALA A 240 -8.30 -0.67 -22.15
C ALA A 240 -9.31 -0.54 -23.30
N ILE A 241 -8.84 -0.09 -24.46
CA ILE A 241 -9.68 0.01 -25.65
C ILE A 241 -9.80 -1.40 -26.25
N GLU A 242 -11.03 -1.85 -26.55
CA GLU A 242 -11.29 -3.22 -27.06
C GLU A 242 -10.57 -3.56 -28.38
N GLU A 243 -10.04 -2.58 -29.10
CA GLU A 243 -9.37 -2.78 -30.38
C GLU A 243 -7.95 -3.39 -30.28
N GLU A 244 -7.34 -3.46 -29.10
CA GLU A 244 -5.98 -4.01 -28.91
C GLU A 244 -5.94 -5.53 -28.69
N TYR A 245 -7.07 -6.25 -28.76
CA TYR A 245 -7.16 -7.67 -28.40
C TYR A 245 -7.71 -8.59 -29.49
N ASN A 246 -7.72 -8.17 -30.77
CA ASN A 246 -8.05 -9.04 -31.91
C ASN A 246 -6.80 -9.45 -32.70
#